data_0605812461a50e0dc9e5b9d69f735c2e
#
_entry.id   0605812461a50e0dc9e5b9d69f735c2e
#
_cell.length_a   1.000
_cell.length_b   1.000
_cell.length_c   1.000
_cell.angle_alpha   90.00
_cell.angle_beta   90.00
_cell.angle_gamma   90.00
#
_symmetry.space_group_name_H-M   'P 1'
#
loop_
_entity.id
_entity.type
_entity.pdbx_description
1 polymer ?
#
loop_
_entity_poly.entity_id
_entity_poly.type
_entity_poly.pdbx_seq_one_letter_code
_entity_poly.pdbx_strand_id
1 'polypeptide(L)'
;MALVTARTFAKSNVRPPAVAGTFYPGERAELEASVRQYLERAKTEIGVSDGPPPKAVIAPHAGYVYSGLTAAAAYNALAPAGSIIRRVVLLGPCHRVAVRGLALPSADSFATPLGNVPVDQGLARKILALPQVSVFDDTHKDDHALEVHLPFLQVVLEQFSIVPLIVGQATSEEVMEVMEALWGGPETLILISSDLSHYLPYADAQKSDDAARQAIERLDGLGLGDEAACGRHSIRPLLSLARQKGMQVQTLDVRNSGDTAGTKDKVVGYGSWLFREGGARKETEDAFGGQTRAMLDAHGSSLLKLGAASILNHLGGQKQMRLEMKDFPEPLHDNGACFVTLNKDGNLRGCIGSIQAHRPLITDAAENAGRAAFRDPRFKPLAAEELSQHDITMHISVLSPQVPMNFSSEADLVSQLRPGLDGVVLQDQDKRGVFLPVVWEQLPEPQEFFTHLKRKAGLPDDHWSATVQAWRYVTEGVSSEEMDNADEFWTPS
;
A
#
# COMPACT_ATOMS: atom_id res chain seq x y z
N MET A 1 22.70 -51.40 -36.50
CA MET A 1 23.69 -50.40 -36.12
C MET A 1 22.95 -49.10 -35.82
N ALA A 2 22.66 -48.81 -34.57
CA ALA A 2 21.96 -47.60 -34.15
C ALA A 2 23.03 -46.54 -33.85
N LEU A 3 23.05 -45.45 -34.58
CA LEU A 3 23.90 -44.29 -34.28
C LEU A 3 23.35 -43.62 -33.02
N VAL A 4 24.05 -43.76 -31.91
CA VAL A 4 23.88 -42.95 -30.71
C VAL A 4 24.55 -41.61 -31.00
N THR A 5 23.78 -40.61 -31.37
CA THR A 5 24.24 -39.22 -31.43
C THR A 5 24.54 -38.75 -30.02
N ALA A 6 25.80 -38.61 -29.68
CA ALA A 6 26.28 -37.96 -28.46
C ALA A 6 25.74 -36.51 -28.46
N ARG A 7 24.77 -36.20 -27.56
CA ARG A 7 24.43 -34.81 -27.23
C ARG A 7 25.67 -34.20 -26.56
N THR A 8 26.39 -33.38 -27.26
CA THR A 8 27.37 -32.46 -26.68
C THR A 8 26.59 -31.51 -25.77
N PHE A 9 26.68 -31.70 -24.46
CA PHE A 9 26.20 -30.70 -23.50
C PHE A 9 27.03 -29.44 -23.73
N ALA A 10 26.40 -28.36 -24.19
CA ALA A 10 27.03 -27.06 -24.22
C ALA A 10 27.57 -26.75 -22.82
N LYS A 11 28.80 -26.31 -22.69
CA LYS A 11 29.44 -25.96 -21.42
C LYS A 11 28.61 -24.82 -20.82
N SER A 12 28.01 -25.06 -19.65
CA SER A 12 27.23 -24.02 -18.94
C SER A 12 28.12 -22.80 -18.70
N ASN A 13 27.64 -21.63 -19.10
CA ASN A 13 28.32 -20.35 -18.86
C ASN A 13 28.00 -19.87 -17.42
N VAL A 14 28.98 -20.01 -16.53
CA VAL A 14 28.84 -19.68 -15.11
C VAL A 14 29.59 -18.41 -14.79
N ARG A 15 28.91 -17.38 -14.25
CA ARG A 15 29.58 -16.21 -13.69
C ARG A 15 30.25 -16.59 -12.37
N PRO A 16 31.56 -16.50 -12.23
CA PRO A 16 32.23 -16.78 -10.96
C PRO A 16 31.93 -15.69 -9.93
N PRO A 17 32.05 -15.98 -8.60
CA PRO A 17 31.89 -14.96 -7.59
C PRO A 17 33.01 -13.90 -7.71
N ALA A 18 32.63 -12.62 -7.61
CA ALA A 18 33.57 -11.49 -7.69
C ALA A 18 34.08 -11.05 -6.32
N VAL A 19 33.26 -11.23 -5.25
CA VAL A 19 33.54 -10.67 -3.93
C VAL A 19 33.54 -11.71 -2.79
N ALA A 20 33.55 -12.99 -3.11
CA ALA A 20 33.73 -14.05 -2.12
C ALA A 20 35.10 -13.91 -1.43
N GLY A 21 35.15 -14.05 -0.10
CA GLY A 21 36.35 -13.85 0.73
C GLY A 21 36.64 -12.37 1.01
N THR A 22 35.87 -11.42 0.49
CA THR A 22 36.05 -9.98 0.74
C THR A 22 34.78 -9.30 1.29
N PHE A 23 33.64 -9.44 0.64
CA PHE A 23 32.36 -8.91 1.12
C PHE A 23 31.61 -9.90 2.02
N TYR A 24 31.83 -11.17 1.82
CA TYR A 24 31.30 -12.28 2.61
C TYR A 24 32.32 -13.44 2.62
N PRO A 25 32.22 -14.40 3.57
CA PRO A 25 33.15 -15.52 3.67
C PRO A 25 33.27 -16.34 2.35
N GLY A 26 34.52 -16.68 1.98
CA GLY A 26 34.79 -17.45 0.76
C GLY A 26 34.54 -18.95 0.90
N GLU A 27 34.57 -19.49 2.11
CA GLU A 27 34.38 -20.90 2.39
C GLU A 27 32.90 -21.21 2.69
N ARG A 28 32.38 -22.29 2.09
CA ARG A 28 30.95 -22.68 2.15
C ARG A 28 30.41 -22.74 3.59
N ALA A 29 31.08 -23.46 4.47
CA ALA A 29 30.59 -23.66 5.85
C ALA A 29 30.59 -22.37 6.67
N GLU A 30 31.61 -21.55 6.47
CA GLU A 30 31.74 -20.26 7.13
C GLU A 30 30.66 -19.28 6.63
N LEU A 31 30.44 -19.23 5.32
CA LEU A 31 29.42 -18.38 4.72
C LEU A 31 28.02 -18.76 5.22
N GLU A 32 27.67 -20.05 5.19
CA GLU A 32 26.36 -20.51 5.67
C GLU A 32 26.15 -20.19 7.14
N ALA A 33 27.16 -20.41 8.00
CA ALA A 33 27.10 -20.06 9.41
C ALA A 33 26.93 -18.54 9.62
N SER A 34 27.68 -17.73 8.88
CA SER A 34 27.60 -16.26 8.94
C SER A 34 26.21 -15.75 8.53
N VAL A 35 25.64 -16.23 7.42
CA VAL A 35 24.29 -15.84 6.97
C VAL A 35 23.25 -16.21 8.03
N ARG A 36 23.27 -17.43 8.55
CA ARG A 36 22.35 -17.88 9.61
C ARG A 36 22.49 -17.04 10.87
N GLN A 37 23.71 -16.67 11.25
CA GLN A 37 23.96 -15.79 12.39
C GLN A 37 23.32 -14.39 12.20
N TYR A 38 23.49 -13.78 11.02
CA TYR A 38 22.83 -12.49 10.71
C TYR A 38 21.32 -12.60 10.75
N LEU A 39 20.74 -13.66 10.18
CA LEU A 39 19.30 -13.89 10.23
C LEU A 39 18.78 -14.00 11.67
N GLU A 40 19.43 -14.77 12.54
CA GLU A 40 19.03 -14.90 13.93
C GLU A 40 19.22 -13.59 14.72
N ARG A 41 20.33 -12.88 14.49
CA ARG A 41 20.54 -11.57 15.09
C ARG A 41 19.46 -10.58 14.68
N ALA A 42 19.11 -10.52 13.40
CA ALA A 42 18.07 -9.62 12.91
C ALA A 42 16.70 -9.91 13.54
N LYS A 43 16.34 -11.18 13.79
CA LYS A 43 15.12 -11.55 14.52
C LYS A 43 15.13 -10.99 15.95
N THR A 44 16.27 -11.02 16.61
CA THR A 44 16.41 -10.61 18.01
C THR A 44 16.55 -9.09 18.16
N GLU A 45 17.33 -8.45 17.29
CA GLU A 45 17.72 -7.04 17.42
C GLU A 45 16.75 -6.09 16.69
N ILE A 46 16.11 -6.55 15.61
CA ILE A 46 15.20 -5.75 14.77
C ILE A 46 13.77 -6.24 14.90
N GLY A 47 13.58 -7.54 15.04
CA GLY A 47 12.27 -8.19 15.09
C GLY A 47 11.94 -8.94 13.80
N VAL A 48 10.78 -9.59 13.82
CA VAL A 48 10.20 -10.28 12.67
C VAL A 48 9.03 -9.47 12.17
N SER A 49 8.97 -9.25 10.86
CA SER A 49 7.82 -8.57 10.27
C SER A 49 6.67 -9.55 10.09
N ASP A 50 5.55 -9.27 10.73
CA ASP A 50 4.31 -10.03 10.56
C ASP A 50 3.60 -9.62 9.26
N GLY A 51 2.84 -10.56 8.69
CA GLY A 51 2.00 -10.33 7.51
C GLY A 51 2.34 -11.22 6.31
N PRO A 52 1.63 -11.01 5.19
CA PRO A 52 1.85 -11.79 3.97
C PRO A 52 3.25 -11.55 3.39
N PRO A 53 3.78 -12.50 2.60
CA PRO A 53 5.05 -12.34 1.93
C PRO A 53 5.13 -11.05 1.11
N PRO A 54 6.27 -10.32 1.14
CA PRO A 54 6.41 -9.12 0.35
C PRO A 54 6.51 -9.43 -1.14
N LYS A 55 5.98 -8.55 -1.98
CA LYS A 55 6.15 -8.58 -3.43
C LYS A 55 7.47 -7.98 -3.88
N ALA A 56 7.94 -6.95 -3.15
CA ALA A 56 9.23 -6.36 -3.40
C ALA A 56 9.95 -6.06 -2.09
N VAL A 57 11.28 -6.02 -2.16
CA VAL A 57 12.16 -5.62 -1.06
C VAL A 57 13.24 -4.68 -1.57
N ILE A 58 13.69 -3.77 -0.72
CA ILE A 58 14.96 -3.05 -0.89
C ILE A 58 15.91 -3.56 0.18
N ALA A 59 17.14 -3.89 -0.20
CA ALA A 59 18.17 -4.36 0.72
C ALA A 59 19.56 -3.81 0.34
N PRO A 60 20.47 -3.57 1.32
CA PRO A 60 21.80 -3.04 1.09
C PRO A 60 22.76 -4.11 0.57
N HIS A 61 23.84 -3.66 -0.12
CA HIS A 61 24.80 -4.54 -0.76
C HIS A 61 26.26 -4.32 -0.36
N ALA A 62 26.51 -3.64 0.75
CA ALA A 62 27.86 -3.54 1.31
C ALA A 62 28.34 -4.91 1.86
N GLY A 63 29.60 -4.99 2.25
CA GLY A 63 30.15 -6.19 2.90
C GLY A 63 29.35 -6.54 4.17
N TYR A 64 29.18 -7.85 4.42
CA TYR A 64 28.29 -8.35 5.50
C TYR A 64 28.61 -7.80 6.89
N VAL A 65 29.87 -7.54 7.18
CA VAL A 65 30.31 -6.93 8.44
C VAL A 65 29.67 -5.55 8.69
N TYR A 66 29.31 -4.85 7.63
CA TYR A 66 28.69 -3.53 7.69
C TYR A 66 27.17 -3.59 7.55
N SER A 67 26.67 -4.21 6.49
CA SER A 67 25.25 -4.16 6.10
C SER A 67 24.48 -5.47 6.32
N GLY A 68 25.16 -6.56 6.68
CA GLY A 68 24.57 -7.90 6.78
C GLY A 68 23.38 -7.99 7.74
N LEU A 69 23.39 -7.23 8.84
CA LEU A 69 22.29 -7.21 9.81
C LEU A 69 21.03 -6.54 9.23
N THR A 70 21.19 -5.39 8.58
CA THR A 70 20.10 -4.66 7.90
C THR A 70 19.53 -5.49 6.72
N ALA A 71 20.41 -6.12 5.93
CA ALA A 71 19.99 -7.03 4.85
C ALA A 71 19.20 -8.23 5.40
N ALA A 72 19.67 -8.84 6.48
CA ALA A 72 19.03 -10.01 7.10
C ALA A 72 17.60 -9.75 7.55
N ALA A 73 17.26 -8.52 7.95
CA ALA A 73 15.89 -8.14 8.30
C ALA A 73 14.93 -8.33 7.10
N ALA A 74 15.34 -7.92 5.89
CA ALA A 74 14.56 -8.14 4.67
C ALA A 74 14.40 -9.63 4.36
N TYR A 75 15.48 -10.41 4.47
CA TYR A 75 15.44 -11.85 4.15
C TYR A 75 14.64 -12.67 5.16
N ASN A 76 14.62 -12.30 6.44
CA ASN A 76 13.75 -12.93 7.43
C ASN A 76 12.27 -12.83 7.04
N ALA A 77 11.86 -11.72 6.44
CA ALA A 77 10.48 -11.55 5.99
C ALA A 77 10.12 -12.41 4.76
N LEU A 78 11.12 -12.95 4.04
CA LEU A 78 10.92 -13.87 2.91
C LEU A 78 10.81 -15.33 3.36
N ALA A 79 11.34 -15.68 4.54
CA ALA A 79 11.41 -17.06 5.02
C ALA A 79 10.04 -17.79 5.02
N PRO A 80 8.89 -17.17 5.42
CA PRO A 80 7.59 -17.81 5.33
C PRO A 80 7.14 -18.16 3.90
N ALA A 81 7.70 -17.49 2.88
CA ALA A 81 7.44 -17.74 1.47
C ALA A 81 8.54 -18.56 0.76
N GLY A 82 9.45 -19.17 1.50
CA GLY A 82 10.61 -19.90 0.96
C GLY A 82 10.25 -20.99 -0.03
N SER A 83 9.09 -21.64 0.14
CA SER A 83 8.56 -22.64 -0.79
C SER A 83 7.67 -22.06 -1.91
N ILE A 84 7.28 -20.78 -1.83
CA ILE A 84 6.41 -20.10 -2.81
C ILE A 84 7.25 -19.35 -3.83
N ILE A 85 8.22 -18.55 -3.38
CA ILE A 85 9.08 -17.74 -4.25
C ILE A 85 10.00 -18.67 -5.05
N ARG A 86 9.83 -18.66 -6.36
CA ARG A 86 10.59 -19.45 -7.34
C ARG A 86 11.44 -18.60 -8.26
N ARG A 87 11.27 -17.28 -8.19
CA ARG A 87 11.90 -16.32 -9.08
C ARG A 87 12.22 -15.03 -8.36
N VAL A 88 13.43 -14.52 -8.54
CA VAL A 88 13.85 -13.23 -8.00
C VAL A 88 14.33 -12.34 -9.14
N VAL A 89 13.60 -11.26 -9.40
CA VAL A 89 14.01 -10.18 -10.29
C VAL A 89 14.89 -9.25 -9.47
N LEU A 90 16.18 -9.25 -9.76
CA LEU A 90 17.20 -8.60 -8.95
C LEU A 90 17.78 -7.41 -9.72
N LEU A 91 17.46 -6.18 -9.26
CA LEU A 91 17.92 -4.94 -9.86
C LEU A 91 18.94 -4.25 -8.95
N GLY A 92 20.06 -3.86 -9.51
CA GLY A 92 21.10 -3.13 -8.77
C GLY A 92 21.80 -2.07 -9.61
N PRO A 93 22.51 -1.12 -8.99
CA PRO A 93 23.24 -0.07 -9.69
C PRO A 93 24.45 -0.63 -10.44
N CYS A 94 24.94 0.15 -11.36
CA CYS A 94 26.19 -0.09 -12.07
C CYS A 94 27.34 0.69 -11.41
N HIS A 95 28.31 -0.02 -10.81
CA HIS A 95 29.41 0.63 -10.09
C HIS A 95 30.69 0.79 -10.93
N ARG A 96 30.89 -0.04 -11.94
CA ARG A 96 32.18 -0.14 -12.61
C ARG A 96 32.16 0.25 -14.07
N VAL A 97 31.13 -0.12 -14.79
CA VAL A 97 31.05 0.05 -16.26
C VAL A 97 29.77 0.79 -16.60
N ALA A 98 29.88 1.97 -17.19
CA ALA A 98 28.71 2.74 -17.60
C ALA A 98 27.92 1.99 -18.68
N VAL A 99 26.59 1.92 -18.50
CA VAL A 99 25.66 1.31 -19.46
C VAL A 99 24.45 2.20 -19.64
N ARG A 100 23.92 2.25 -20.86
CA ARG A 100 22.62 2.86 -21.18
C ARG A 100 21.53 1.79 -21.04
N GLY A 101 20.45 2.11 -20.31
CA GLY A 101 19.35 1.18 -20.07
C GLY A 101 19.71 0.14 -19.00
N LEU A 102 19.26 -1.09 -19.21
CA LEU A 102 19.42 -2.22 -18.28
C LEU A 102 20.26 -3.33 -18.95
N ALA A 103 21.20 -3.90 -18.20
CA ALA A 103 22.06 -4.96 -18.68
C ALA A 103 21.71 -6.32 -18.06
N LEU A 104 21.55 -7.33 -18.91
CA LEU A 104 21.49 -8.75 -18.56
C LEU A 104 22.88 -9.40 -18.78
N PRO A 105 23.24 -10.46 -18.03
CA PRO A 105 24.40 -11.28 -18.35
C PRO A 105 24.09 -12.32 -19.44
N SER A 106 25.11 -12.79 -20.15
CA SER A 106 25.04 -13.99 -21.00
C SER A 106 25.13 -15.28 -20.19
N ALA A 107 25.45 -15.22 -18.91
CA ALA A 107 25.64 -16.36 -18.03
C ALA A 107 24.34 -17.15 -17.80
N ASP A 108 24.47 -18.48 -17.70
CA ASP A 108 23.36 -19.39 -17.36
C ASP A 108 23.12 -19.46 -15.84
N SER A 109 24.14 -19.11 -15.05
CA SER A 109 24.07 -19.12 -13.59
C SER A 109 25.11 -18.20 -12.94
N PHE A 110 24.87 -17.80 -11.69
CA PHE A 110 25.82 -17.10 -10.83
C PHE A 110 26.32 -18.07 -9.76
N ALA A 111 27.64 -18.21 -9.65
CA ALA A 111 28.26 -19.05 -8.62
C ALA A 111 28.41 -18.28 -7.31
N THR A 112 28.16 -18.97 -6.19
CA THR A 112 28.55 -18.57 -4.84
C THR A 112 29.24 -19.74 -4.15
N PRO A 113 29.91 -19.57 -3.00
CA PRO A 113 30.41 -20.71 -2.22
C PRO A 113 29.33 -21.72 -1.80
N LEU A 114 28.05 -21.30 -1.74
CA LEU A 114 26.90 -22.18 -1.42
C LEU A 114 26.41 -23.00 -2.63
N GLY A 115 26.81 -22.62 -3.86
CA GLY A 115 26.40 -23.28 -5.10
C GLY A 115 25.96 -22.30 -6.18
N ASN A 116 25.55 -22.83 -7.33
CA ASN A 116 25.14 -22.01 -8.47
C ASN A 116 23.66 -21.65 -8.37
N VAL A 117 23.33 -20.38 -8.62
CA VAL A 117 21.97 -19.87 -8.76
C VAL A 117 21.65 -19.70 -10.24
N PRO A 118 20.65 -20.41 -10.80
CA PRO A 118 20.33 -20.34 -12.22
C PRO A 118 19.71 -19.00 -12.62
N VAL A 119 20.03 -18.54 -13.83
CA VAL A 119 19.37 -17.39 -14.48
C VAL A 119 18.13 -17.89 -15.22
N ASP A 120 16.99 -17.21 -15.05
CA ASP A 120 15.75 -17.49 -15.79
C ASP A 120 15.89 -17.05 -17.25
N GLN A 121 16.37 -17.93 -18.09
CA GLN A 121 16.59 -17.67 -19.52
C GLN A 121 15.29 -17.37 -20.29
N GLY A 122 14.15 -17.83 -19.78
CA GLY A 122 12.83 -17.57 -20.39
C GLY A 122 12.44 -16.10 -20.24
N LEU A 123 12.52 -15.59 -19.02
CA LEU A 123 12.23 -14.19 -18.73
C LEU A 123 13.31 -13.25 -19.27
N ALA A 124 14.59 -13.63 -19.20
CA ALA A 124 15.66 -12.84 -19.78
C ALA A 124 15.39 -12.58 -21.29
N ARG A 125 15.03 -13.64 -22.04
CA ARG A 125 14.64 -13.47 -23.45
C ARG A 125 13.40 -12.63 -23.67
N LYS A 126 12.40 -12.72 -22.76
CA LYS A 126 11.19 -11.90 -22.85
C LYS A 126 11.50 -10.41 -22.80
N ILE A 127 12.35 -9.98 -21.87
CA ILE A 127 12.68 -8.56 -21.70
C ILE A 127 13.75 -8.05 -22.67
N LEU A 128 14.53 -8.92 -23.29
CA LEU A 128 15.44 -8.54 -24.39
C LEU A 128 14.71 -7.99 -25.63
N ALA A 129 13.40 -8.18 -25.74
CA ALA A 129 12.58 -7.53 -26.76
C ALA A 129 12.37 -6.01 -26.50
N LEU A 130 12.64 -5.53 -25.30
CA LEU A 130 12.53 -4.13 -24.92
C LEU A 130 13.80 -3.37 -25.35
N PRO A 131 13.70 -2.20 -25.99
CA PRO A 131 14.85 -1.51 -26.58
C PRO A 131 15.88 -1.03 -25.57
N GLN A 132 15.47 -0.83 -24.29
CA GLN A 132 16.33 -0.41 -23.20
C GLN A 132 17.09 -1.56 -22.53
N VAL A 133 16.84 -2.82 -22.92
CA VAL A 133 17.50 -4.00 -22.33
C VAL A 133 18.50 -4.59 -23.31
N SER A 134 19.72 -4.84 -22.85
CA SER A 134 20.77 -5.47 -23.65
C SER A 134 21.55 -6.52 -22.85
N VAL A 135 22.27 -7.41 -23.52
CA VAL A 135 23.24 -8.31 -22.88
C VAL A 135 24.59 -7.60 -22.81
N PHE A 136 25.10 -7.42 -21.57
CA PHE A 136 26.40 -6.76 -21.39
C PHE A 136 27.13 -7.32 -20.17
N ASP A 137 27.96 -8.34 -20.41
CA ASP A 137 28.67 -9.12 -19.37
C ASP A 137 29.65 -8.30 -18.52
N ASP A 138 30.32 -7.30 -19.09
CA ASP A 138 31.29 -6.50 -18.37
C ASP A 138 30.68 -5.74 -17.19
N THR A 139 29.39 -5.42 -17.23
CA THR A 139 28.66 -4.78 -16.10
C THR A 139 28.46 -5.73 -14.93
N HIS A 140 28.43 -7.05 -15.18
CA HIS A 140 28.20 -8.07 -14.16
C HIS A 140 29.48 -8.70 -13.64
N LYS A 141 30.54 -8.70 -14.45
CA LYS A 141 31.77 -9.49 -14.22
C LYS A 141 32.39 -9.26 -12.85
N ASP A 142 32.60 -8.00 -12.49
CA ASP A 142 33.32 -7.59 -11.28
C ASP A 142 32.43 -6.75 -10.32
N ASP A 143 31.11 -6.68 -10.58
CA ASP A 143 30.19 -5.93 -9.74
C ASP A 143 29.61 -6.82 -8.62
N HIS A 144 29.51 -6.25 -7.44
CA HIS A 144 29.05 -6.92 -6.21
C HIS A 144 27.57 -6.71 -5.92
N ALA A 145 26.95 -5.67 -6.50
CA ALA A 145 25.62 -5.22 -6.13
C ALA A 145 24.54 -6.31 -6.15
N LEU A 146 24.63 -7.25 -7.09
CA LEU A 146 23.68 -8.35 -7.19
C LEU A 146 24.16 -9.59 -6.44
N GLU A 147 25.46 -9.83 -6.44
CA GLU A 147 26.04 -11.06 -5.92
C GLU A 147 25.84 -11.23 -4.41
N VAL A 148 26.00 -10.17 -3.63
CA VAL A 148 25.94 -10.24 -2.15
C VAL A 148 24.58 -10.68 -1.60
N HIS A 149 23.51 -10.57 -2.40
CA HIS A 149 22.18 -11.02 -2.04
C HIS A 149 22.00 -12.54 -2.15
N LEU A 150 22.77 -13.18 -3.03
CA LEU A 150 22.56 -14.59 -3.39
C LEU A 150 22.74 -15.54 -2.21
N PRO A 151 23.75 -15.41 -1.33
CA PRO A 151 23.87 -16.32 -0.19
C PRO A 151 22.70 -16.24 0.80
N PHE A 152 22.15 -15.05 1.05
CA PHE A 152 20.94 -14.91 1.87
C PHE A 152 19.74 -15.60 1.21
N LEU A 153 19.52 -15.37 -0.09
CA LEU A 153 18.44 -16.02 -0.85
C LEU A 153 18.58 -17.55 -0.85
N GLN A 154 19.81 -18.08 -0.99
CA GLN A 154 20.09 -19.52 -0.97
C GLN A 154 19.81 -20.18 0.38
N VAL A 155 19.85 -19.41 1.49
CA VAL A 155 19.54 -19.93 2.83
C VAL A 155 18.05 -19.84 3.14
N VAL A 156 17.33 -18.83 2.61
CA VAL A 156 15.91 -18.60 2.98
C VAL A 156 14.92 -19.16 1.96
N LEU A 157 15.32 -19.36 0.68
CA LEU A 157 14.46 -19.92 -0.36
C LEU A 157 14.87 -21.36 -0.68
N GLU A 158 13.88 -22.21 -1.01
CA GLU A 158 14.15 -23.62 -1.31
C GLU A 158 14.77 -23.83 -2.71
N GLN A 159 14.08 -23.34 -3.74
CA GLN A 159 14.50 -23.43 -5.15
C GLN A 159 14.05 -22.18 -5.89
N PHE A 160 14.99 -21.48 -6.50
CA PHE A 160 14.69 -20.27 -7.25
C PHE A 160 15.67 -20.04 -8.40
N SER A 161 15.24 -19.22 -9.35
CA SER A 161 16.07 -18.64 -10.40
C SER A 161 16.08 -17.11 -10.26
N ILE A 162 17.07 -16.47 -10.87
CA ILE A 162 17.21 -15.02 -10.86
C ILE A 162 17.03 -14.44 -12.27
N VAL A 163 16.53 -13.19 -12.32
CA VAL A 163 16.68 -12.32 -13.50
C VAL A 163 17.55 -11.15 -13.04
N PRO A 164 18.89 -11.24 -13.21
CA PRO A 164 19.82 -10.24 -12.70
C PRO A 164 19.93 -9.08 -13.68
N LEU A 165 19.65 -7.87 -13.23
CA LEU A 165 19.62 -6.64 -14.01
C LEU A 165 20.51 -5.59 -13.38
N ILE A 166 21.57 -5.18 -14.07
CA ILE A 166 22.31 -3.97 -13.74
C ILE A 166 21.61 -2.78 -14.41
N VAL A 167 21.21 -1.80 -13.60
CA VAL A 167 20.51 -0.60 -14.05
C VAL A 167 21.51 0.55 -14.16
N GLY A 168 21.71 1.02 -15.37
CA GLY A 168 22.59 2.16 -15.69
C GLY A 168 21.81 3.44 -15.91
N GLN A 169 22.16 4.19 -16.97
CA GLN A 169 21.42 5.39 -17.35
C GLN A 169 20.11 5.00 -18.05
N ALA A 170 19.05 4.94 -17.27
CA ALA A 170 17.70 4.64 -17.73
C ALA A 170 16.71 5.64 -17.11
N THR A 171 15.62 5.92 -17.82
CA THR A 171 14.52 6.71 -17.26
C THR A 171 13.69 5.85 -16.30
N SER A 172 12.90 6.47 -15.44
CA SER A 172 12.00 5.74 -14.55
C SER A 172 10.99 4.89 -15.33
N GLU A 173 10.50 5.39 -16.45
CA GLU A 173 9.55 4.71 -17.33
C GLU A 173 10.17 3.47 -17.98
N GLU A 174 11.41 3.55 -18.45
CA GLU A 174 12.15 2.43 -19.03
C GLU A 174 12.34 1.29 -18.01
N VAL A 175 12.66 1.63 -16.76
CA VAL A 175 12.83 0.63 -15.68
C VAL A 175 11.48 0.09 -15.21
N MET A 176 10.43 0.93 -15.12
CA MET A 176 9.08 0.52 -14.78
C MET A 176 8.54 -0.50 -15.77
N GLU A 177 8.69 -0.27 -17.08
CA GLU A 177 8.26 -1.19 -18.13
C GLU A 177 8.91 -2.58 -17.97
N VAL A 178 10.21 -2.62 -17.65
CA VAL A 178 10.90 -3.89 -17.38
C VAL A 178 10.37 -4.55 -16.11
N MET A 179 10.16 -3.80 -15.02
CA MET A 179 9.59 -4.34 -13.79
C MET A 179 8.17 -4.88 -14.01
N GLU A 180 7.34 -4.18 -14.76
CA GLU A 180 5.97 -4.63 -15.08
C GLU A 180 5.98 -5.90 -15.93
N ALA A 181 6.84 -5.97 -16.95
CA ALA A 181 7.00 -7.18 -17.78
C ALA A 181 7.43 -8.40 -16.97
N LEU A 182 8.13 -8.19 -15.84
CA LEU A 182 8.65 -9.22 -14.94
C LEU A 182 7.84 -9.39 -13.65
N TRP A 183 6.76 -8.62 -13.45
CA TRP A 183 6.07 -8.54 -12.15
C TRP A 183 5.63 -9.92 -11.62
N GLY A 184 5.03 -10.75 -12.45
CA GLY A 184 4.59 -12.11 -12.10
C GLY A 184 3.55 -12.15 -10.96
N GLY A 185 3.30 -13.36 -10.45
CA GLY A 185 2.45 -13.65 -9.30
C GLY A 185 3.23 -13.75 -7.98
N PRO A 186 2.69 -14.45 -6.96
CA PRO A 186 3.33 -14.64 -5.65
C PRO A 186 4.66 -15.42 -5.73
N GLU A 187 4.88 -16.16 -6.82
CA GLU A 187 6.13 -16.88 -7.06
C GLU A 187 7.30 -15.98 -7.47
N THR A 188 7.06 -14.68 -7.76
CA THR A 188 8.05 -13.72 -8.23
C THR A 188 8.27 -12.63 -7.20
N LEU A 189 9.52 -12.48 -6.74
CA LEU A 189 9.98 -11.39 -5.88
C LEU A 189 10.74 -10.35 -6.71
N ILE A 190 10.47 -9.06 -6.48
CA ILE A 190 11.32 -7.95 -6.96
C ILE A 190 12.28 -7.57 -5.84
N LEU A 191 13.59 -7.65 -6.08
CA LEU A 191 14.61 -7.24 -5.13
C LEU A 191 15.43 -6.07 -5.69
N ILE A 192 15.36 -4.94 -4.99
CA ILE A 192 16.18 -3.76 -5.30
C ILE A 192 17.39 -3.75 -4.38
N SER A 193 18.54 -3.73 -4.99
CA SER A 193 19.84 -3.64 -4.34
C SER A 193 20.27 -2.19 -4.22
N SER A 194 20.40 -1.66 -3.00
CA SER A 194 20.85 -0.28 -2.80
C SER A 194 21.39 -0.02 -1.40
N ASP A 195 22.54 0.60 -1.33
CA ASP A 195 22.97 1.35 -0.15
C ASP A 195 22.39 2.78 -0.22
N LEU A 196 22.39 3.51 0.91
CA LEU A 196 21.91 4.90 1.04
C LEU A 196 23.05 5.91 0.83
N SER A 197 23.20 6.88 1.76
CA SER A 197 24.24 7.91 1.65
C SER A 197 25.66 7.32 1.69
N HIS A 198 26.61 8.00 1.01
CA HIS A 198 27.98 7.51 0.89
C HIS A 198 28.98 8.53 1.41
N TYR A 199 29.89 8.08 2.29
CA TYR A 199 31.08 8.78 2.76
C TYR A 199 30.82 10.14 3.41
N LEU A 200 29.62 10.37 3.94
CA LEU A 200 29.27 11.55 4.73
C LEU A 200 29.74 11.38 6.18
N PRO A 201 29.98 12.50 6.91
CA PRO A 201 30.08 12.48 8.36
C PRO A 201 28.81 11.87 8.98
N TYR A 202 28.95 11.18 10.11
CA TYR A 202 27.88 10.41 10.75
C TYR A 202 26.55 11.17 10.89
N ALA A 203 26.59 12.40 11.40
CA ALA A 203 25.39 13.21 11.62
C ALA A 203 24.71 13.67 10.30
N ASP A 204 25.49 13.91 9.26
CA ASP A 204 24.97 14.31 7.94
C ASP A 204 24.41 13.11 7.19
N ALA A 205 25.05 11.94 7.33
CA ALA A 205 24.53 10.68 6.83
C ALA A 205 23.16 10.35 7.45
N GLN A 206 23.01 10.48 8.79
CA GLN A 206 21.73 10.26 9.45
C GLN A 206 20.61 11.14 8.91
N LYS A 207 20.89 12.43 8.63
CA LYS A 207 19.88 13.34 8.06
C LYS A 207 19.52 12.96 6.63
N SER A 208 20.52 12.61 5.81
CA SER A 208 20.31 12.18 4.42
C SER A 208 19.51 10.88 4.37
N ASP A 209 19.88 9.90 5.20
CA ASP A 209 19.25 8.58 5.25
C ASP A 209 17.82 8.66 5.81
N ASP A 210 17.56 9.56 6.77
CA ASP A 210 16.20 9.81 7.28
C ASP A 210 15.31 10.46 6.22
N ALA A 211 15.83 11.39 5.44
CA ALA A 211 15.12 11.98 4.30
C ALA A 211 14.78 10.92 3.23
N ALA A 212 15.74 10.04 2.90
CA ALA A 212 15.53 8.93 1.99
C ALA A 212 14.47 7.94 2.53
N ARG A 213 14.54 7.59 3.82
CA ARG A 213 13.55 6.76 4.50
C ARG A 213 12.15 7.35 4.37
N GLN A 214 11.98 8.64 4.67
CA GLN A 214 10.70 9.32 4.57
C GLN A 214 10.16 9.37 3.14
N ALA A 215 11.01 9.56 2.12
CA ALA A 215 10.61 9.52 0.72
C ALA A 215 10.13 8.12 0.32
N ILE A 216 10.83 7.05 0.75
CA ILE A 216 10.44 5.67 0.49
C ILE A 216 9.12 5.34 1.18
N GLU A 217 8.95 5.70 2.46
CA GLU A 217 7.71 5.46 3.23
C GLU A 217 6.48 6.15 2.61
N ARG A 218 6.68 7.33 2.01
CA ARG A 218 5.61 8.06 1.30
C ARG A 218 5.42 7.62 -0.15
N LEU A 219 6.20 6.65 -0.63
CA LEU A 219 6.25 6.25 -2.04
C LEU A 219 6.52 7.44 -2.97
N ASP A 220 7.36 8.38 -2.51
CA ASP A 220 7.72 9.61 -3.21
C ASP A 220 9.05 9.46 -3.96
N GLY A 221 8.97 8.97 -5.20
CA GLY A 221 10.15 8.78 -6.04
C GLY A 221 10.85 10.09 -6.40
N LEU A 222 10.13 11.21 -6.49
CA LEU A 222 10.72 12.53 -6.80
C LEU A 222 11.41 13.14 -5.57
N GLY A 223 10.87 12.87 -4.36
CA GLY A 223 11.46 13.30 -3.11
C GLY A 223 12.75 12.55 -2.74
N LEU A 224 13.04 11.41 -3.38
CA LEU A 224 14.31 10.71 -3.21
C LEU A 224 15.42 11.46 -3.96
N GLY A 225 16.30 12.16 -3.23
CA GLY A 225 17.38 12.97 -3.78
C GLY A 225 18.32 12.18 -4.71
N ASP A 226 19.06 12.90 -5.58
CA ASP A 226 19.95 12.26 -6.56
C ASP A 226 21.14 11.52 -5.93
N GLU A 227 21.58 11.94 -4.75
CA GLU A 227 22.68 11.32 -4.02
C GLU A 227 22.23 10.51 -2.79
N ALA A 228 20.91 10.32 -2.64
CA ALA A 228 20.34 9.68 -1.47
C ALA A 228 20.58 8.16 -1.43
N ALA A 229 20.75 7.52 -2.61
CA ALA A 229 20.93 6.09 -2.72
C ALA A 229 21.60 5.72 -4.04
N CYS A 230 22.54 4.75 -4.04
CA CYS A 230 23.19 4.29 -5.27
C CYS A 230 22.19 3.57 -6.21
N GLY A 231 21.20 2.88 -5.65
CA GLY A 231 20.12 2.20 -6.39
C GLY A 231 18.93 3.08 -6.77
N ARG A 232 19.03 4.41 -6.69
CA ARG A 232 17.91 5.34 -6.97
C ARG A 232 17.20 5.10 -8.30
N HIS A 233 17.95 4.70 -9.33
CA HIS A 233 17.40 4.40 -10.66
C HIS A 233 16.50 3.14 -10.67
N SER A 234 16.57 2.32 -9.63
CA SER A 234 15.67 1.18 -9.41
C SER A 234 14.62 1.48 -8.32
N ILE A 235 14.98 2.27 -7.30
CA ILE A 235 14.08 2.63 -6.20
C ILE A 235 12.96 3.53 -6.71
N ARG A 236 13.25 4.63 -7.40
CA ARG A 236 12.25 5.58 -7.91
C ARG A 236 11.14 4.92 -8.75
N PRO A 237 11.46 4.07 -9.75
CA PRO A 237 10.46 3.30 -10.49
C PRO A 237 9.65 2.34 -9.60
N LEU A 238 10.31 1.64 -8.65
CA LEU A 238 9.60 0.79 -7.70
C LEU A 238 8.58 1.59 -6.87
N LEU A 239 8.95 2.78 -6.36
CA LEU A 239 8.04 3.64 -5.60
C LEU A 239 6.84 4.08 -6.44
N SER A 240 7.07 4.42 -7.72
CA SER A 240 6.00 4.77 -8.66
C SER A 240 5.05 3.61 -8.91
N LEU A 241 5.58 2.40 -9.16
CA LEU A 241 4.79 1.18 -9.32
C LEU A 241 4.05 0.80 -8.02
N ALA A 242 4.72 0.91 -6.88
CA ALA A 242 4.12 0.63 -5.59
C ALA A 242 2.92 1.56 -5.31
N ARG A 243 3.04 2.84 -5.67
CA ARG A 243 1.94 3.81 -5.59
C ARG A 243 0.79 3.42 -6.52
N GLN A 244 1.07 3.15 -7.81
CA GLN A 244 0.07 2.77 -8.80
C GLN A 244 -0.68 1.49 -8.41
N LYS A 245 0.05 0.51 -7.85
CA LYS A 245 -0.51 -0.77 -7.41
C LYS A 245 -1.07 -0.76 -5.99
N GLY A 246 -1.07 0.41 -5.33
CA GLY A 246 -1.56 0.53 -3.96
C GLY A 246 -0.81 -0.30 -2.93
N MET A 247 0.50 -0.50 -3.12
CA MET A 247 1.30 -1.30 -2.20
C MET A 247 1.55 -0.59 -0.88
N GLN A 248 1.70 -1.36 0.17
CA GLN A 248 2.19 -0.88 1.46
C GLN A 248 3.68 -1.03 1.56
N VAL A 249 4.34 -0.02 2.11
CA VAL A 249 5.75 -0.06 2.44
C VAL A 249 5.93 -0.13 3.95
N GLN A 250 6.88 -0.96 4.39
CA GLN A 250 7.30 -1.07 5.78
C GLN A 250 8.80 -0.94 5.86
N THR A 251 9.29 0.05 6.62
CA THR A 251 10.70 0.12 7.01
C THR A 251 11.01 -0.95 8.04
N LEU A 252 12.06 -1.73 7.83
CA LEU A 252 12.53 -2.72 8.78
C LEU A 252 13.68 -2.19 9.62
N ASP A 253 14.70 -1.66 8.96
CA ASP A 253 15.91 -1.17 9.62
C ASP A 253 16.55 -0.06 8.78
N VAL A 254 17.08 0.97 9.46
CA VAL A 254 17.92 2.01 8.86
C VAL A 254 19.05 2.33 9.82
N ARG A 255 20.27 2.17 9.35
CA ARG A 255 21.52 2.43 10.10
C ARG A 255 22.64 2.78 9.14
N ASN A 256 23.83 3.05 9.64
CA ASN A 256 25.00 3.27 8.83
C ASN A 256 26.20 2.44 9.31
N SER A 257 27.30 2.45 8.55
CA SER A 257 28.52 1.68 8.88
C SER A 257 29.12 2.07 10.24
N GLY A 258 28.92 3.29 10.73
CA GLY A 258 29.36 3.73 12.05
C GLY A 258 28.56 3.16 13.23
N ASP A 259 27.42 2.53 12.96
CA ASP A 259 26.60 1.77 13.91
C ASP A 259 27.00 0.29 13.94
N THR A 260 27.85 -0.15 13.03
CA THR A 260 28.31 -1.54 12.88
C THR A 260 29.83 -1.62 13.06
N ALA A 261 30.59 -1.83 12.00
CA ALA A 261 32.03 -2.08 12.06
C ALA A 261 32.90 -0.91 11.58
N GLY A 262 32.27 0.19 11.09
CA GLY A 262 32.98 1.36 10.58
C GLY A 262 33.30 2.43 11.62
N THR A 263 34.13 3.42 11.22
CA THR A 263 34.31 4.65 11.98
C THR A 263 33.18 5.63 11.70
N LYS A 264 33.07 6.71 12.50
CA LYS A 264 32.04 7.75 12.34
C LYS A 264 32.47 8.94 11.48
N ASP A 265 33.70 8.96 10.99
CA ASP A 265 34.22 10.07 10.19
C ASP A 265 33.60 10.12 8.80
N LYS A 266 33.49 8.94 8.17
CA LYS A 266 32.85 8.74 6.87
C LYS A 266 32.09 7.43 6.90
N VAL A 267 30.78 7.52 6.79
CA VAL A 267 29.89 6.35 6.85
C VAL A 267 29.15 6.14 5.54
N VAL A 268 28.63 4.91 5.38
CA VAL A 268 27.68 4.54 4.32
C VAL A 268 26.39 4.14 4.99
N GLY A 269 25.28 4.71 4.50
CA GLY A 269 23.94 4.41 4.99
C GLY A 269 23.39 3.10 4.44
N TYR A 270 22.64 2.38 5.24
CA TYR A 270 21.98 1.12 4.90
C TYR A 270 20.53 1.16 5.32
N GLY A 271 19.66 0.60 4.47
CA GLY A 271 18.26 0.49 4.80
C GLY A 271 17.60 -0.75 4.20
N SER A 272 16.58 -1.25 4.85
CA SER A 272 15.77 -2.35 4.35
C SER A 272 14.28 -2.07 4.48
N TRP A 273 13.55 -2.36 3.39
CA TRP A 273 12.10 -2.13 3.28
C TRP A 273 11.42 -3.30 2.62
N LEU A 274 10.17 -3.50 3.02
CA LEU A 274 9.25 -4.44 2.41
C LEU A 274 8.14 -3.69 1.69
N PHE A 275 7.76 -4.20 0.53
CA PHE A 275 6.61 -3.74 -0.22
C PHE A 275 5.65 -4.91 -0.39
N ARG A 276 4.46 -4.79 0.17
CA ARG A 276 3.42 -5.80 0.04
C ARG A 276 2.38 -5.35 -0.95
N GLU A 277 2.03 -6.24 -1.89
CA GLU A 277 0.85 -6.00 -2.73
C GLU A 277 -0.36 -5.94 -1.82
N GLY A 278 -1.17 -4.94 -2.06
CA GLY A 278 -2.30 -4.63 -1.23
C GLY A 278 -3.27 -5.78 -0.97
N GLY A 279 -2.89 -6.66 -0.04
CA GLY A 279 -3.82 -7.17 0.95
C GLY A 279 -4.35 -6.03 1.81
N ALA A 280 -3.60 -4.95 2.01
CA ALA A 280 -3.95 -3.93 2.98
C ALA A 280 -4.52 -2.62 2.40
N ARG A 281 -4.34 -2.31 1.10
CA ARG A 281 -5.12 -1.19 0.53
C ARG A 281 -6.50 -1.66 0.06
N LYS A 282 -6.63 -2.88 -0.40
CA LYS A 282 -7.92 -3.56 -0.58
C LYS A 282 -8.53 -3.97 0.76
N GLU A 283 -7.72 -4.42 1.76
CA GLU A 283 -8.22 -4.73 3.10
C GLU A 283 -8.43 -3.51 4.00
N THR A 284 -7.70 -2.37 3.86
CA THR A 284 -8.09 -1.12 4.53
C THR A 284 -9.18 -0.37 3.76
N GLU A 285 -9.27 -0.51 2.44
CA GLU A 285 -10.39 0.02 1.66
C GLU A 285 -11.59 -0.93 1.68
N ASP A 286 -11.40 -2.26 1.62
CA ASP A 286 -12.45 -3.28 1.81
C ASP A 286 -12.68 -3.58 3.31
N ALA A 287 -11.67 -3.49 4.18
CA ALA A 287 -11.89 -3.60 5.64
C ALA A 287 -12.64 -2.40 6.21
N PHE A 288 -12.55 -1.28 5.57
CA PHE A 288 -13.09 -0.01 5.99
C PHE A 288 -14.56 0.17 5.54
N GLY A 289 -14.86 -0.02 4.26
CA GLY A 289 -16.21 -0.27 3.75
C GLY A 289 -16.69 -1.64 4.21
N GLY A 290 -15.84 -2.66 4.20
CA GLY A 290 -16.13 -4.01 4.61
C GLY A 290 -16.49 -4.17 6.09
N GLN A 291 -15.84 -3.45 7.01
CA GLN A 291 -16.25 -3.41 8.42
C GLN A 291 -17.60 -2.72 8.59
N THR A 292 -17.80 -1.59 7.91
CA THR A 292 -19.09 -0.90 7.92
C THR A 292 -20.15 -1.77 7.26
N ARG A 293 -19.85 -2.44 6.15
CA ARG A 293 -20.76 -3.37 5.47
C ARG A 293 -21.09 -4.58 6.36
N ALA A 294 -20.10 -5.24 6.93
CA ALA A 294 -20.29 -6.38 7.83
C ALA A 294 -21.12 -6.00 9.09
N MET A 295 -20.89 -4.81 9.63
CA MET A 295 -21.70 -4.25 10.73
C MET A 295 -23.15 -4.03 10.29
N LEU A 296 -23.38 -3.50 9.08
CA LEU A 296 -24.72 -3.31 8.54
C LEU A 296 -25.40 -4.62 8.15
N ASP A 297 -24.70 -5.61 7.63
CA ASP A 297 -25.24 -6.95 7.35
C ASP A 297 -25.72 -7.64 8.64
N ALA A 298 -24.98 -7.45 9.75
CA ALA A 298 -25.34 -8.02 11.04
C ALA A 298 -26.41 -7.23 11.81
N HIS A 299 -26.40 -5.90 11.70
CA HIS A 299 -27.17 -5.02 12.59
C HIS A 299 -27.97 -3.92 11.88
N GLY A 300 -27.95 -3.86 10.54
CA GLY A 300 -28.63 -2.80 9.77
C GLY A 300 -30.14 -2.79 9.98
N SER A 301 -30.76 -3.97 10.11
CA SER A 301 -32.19 -4.07 10.44
C SER A 301 -32.52 -3.44 11.79
N SER A 302 -31.62 -3.52 12.76
CA SER A 302 -31.80 -2.86 14.08
C SER A 302 -31.75 -1.35 13.97
N LEU A 303 -30.84 -0.81 13.14
CA LEU A 303 -30.76 0.64 12.87
C LEU A 303 -32.02 1.15 12.15
N LEU A 304 -32.51 0.40 11.16
CA LEU A 304 -33.74 0.76 10.44
C LEU A 304 -34.94 0.77 11.38
N LYS A 305 -35.14 -0.28 12.19
CA LYS A 305 -36.22 -0.36 13.19
C LYS A 305 -36.14 0.78 14.20
N LEU A 306 -34.94 1.12 14.65
CA LEU A 306 -34.70 2.23 15.54
C LEU A 306 -35.08 3.57 14.89
N GLY A 307 -34.72 3.79 13.62
CA GLY A 307 -35.11 4.98 12.86
C GLY A 307 -36.64 5.10 12.74
N ALA A 308 -37.32 3.99 12.41
CA ALA A 308 -38.78 3.93 12.33
C ALA A 308 -39.43 4.21 13.69
N ALA A 309 -38.97 3.58 14.77
CA ALA A 309 -39.45 3.80 16.13
C ALA A 309 -39.28 5.26 16.57
N SER A 310 -38.18 5.92 16.20
CA SER A 310 -37.93 7.33 16.48
C SER A 310 -39.00 8.25 15.81
N ILE A 311 -39.35 7.95 14.56
CA ILE A 311 -40.37 8.69 13.81
C ILE A 311 -41.75 8.43 14.40
N LEU A 312 -42.14 7.18 14.65
CA LEU A 312 -43.44 6.80 15.23
C LEU A 312 -43.64 7.40 16.61
N ASN A 313 -42.60 7.39 17.44
CA ASN A 313 -42.62 7.99 18.78
C ASN A 313 -42.90 9.51 18.72
N HIS A 314 -42.32 10.21 17.76
CA HIS A 314 -42.57 11.63 17.54
C HIS A 314 -44.01 11.90 17.08
N LEU A 315 -44.56 11.09 16.19
CA LEU A 315 -45.97 11.18 15.76
C LEU A 315 -46.93 10.89 16.90
N GLY A 316 -46.58 10.00 17.85
CA GLY A 316 -47.33 9.72 19.09
C GLY A 316 -47.26 10.83 20.15
N GLY A 317 -46.65 11.97 19.84
CA GLY A 317 -46.58 13.14 20.72
C GLY A 317 -45.50 13.12 21.79
N GLN A 318 -44.63 12.13 21.77
CA GLN A 318 -43.46 12.08 22.67
C GLN A 318 -42.27 12.85 22.04
N LYS A 319 -41.69 13.77 22.81
CA LYS A 319 -40.64 14.67 22.29
C LYS A 319 -39.29 14.02 22.08
N GLN A 320 -39.01 12.91 22.73
CA GLN A 320 -37.70 12.21 22.63
C GLN A 320 -37.84 10.74 22.99
N MET A 321 -37.34 9.86 22.16
CA MET A 321 -37.21 8.43 22.44
C MET A 321 -36.11 8.21 23.48
N ARG A 322 -36.37 7.43 24.53
CA ARG A 322 -35.36 7.10 25.54
C ARG A 322 -34.62 5.86 25.06
N LEU A 323 -33.37 6.06 24.57
CA LEU A 323 -32.50 4.99 24.13
C LEU A 323 -31.71 4.46 25.32
N GLU A 324 -31.83 3.15 25.60
CA GLU A 324 -30.97 2.46 26.53
C GLU A 324 -29.92 1.65 25.72
N MET A 325 -28.66 2.05 25.86
CA MET A 325 -27.55 1.45 25.10
C MET A 325 -27.49 -0.08 25.18
N LYS A 326 -27.80 -0.63 26.37
CA LYS A 326 -27.78 -2.08 26.62
C LYS A 326 -28.76 -2.91 25.75
N ASP A 327 -29.74 -2.27 25.13
CA ASP A 327 -30.74 -2.93 24.30
C ASP A 327 -30.28 -3.12 22.84
N PHE A 328 -29.06 -2.62 22.52
CA PHE A 328 -28.50 -2.67 21.19
C PHE A 328 -27.14 -3.37 21.19
N PRO A 329 -26.75 -4.02 20.06
CA PRO A 329 -25.43 -4.64 19.91
C PRO A 329 -24.27 -3.67 20.10
N GLU A 330 -23.19 -4.13 20.76
CA GLU A 330 -21.99 -3.31 21.06
C GLU A 330 -21.41 -2.54 19.86
N PRO A 331 -21.33 -3.10 18.63
CA PRO A 331 -20.78 -2.36 17.49
C PRO A 331 -21.54 -1.08 17.13
N LEU A 332 -22.80 -0.96 17.55
CA LEU A 332 -23.63 0.23 17.33
C LEU A 332 -23.46 1.31 18.42
N HIS A 333 -22.71 1.00 19.48
CA HIS A 333 -22.38 1.96 20.55
C HIS A 333 -21.20 2.85 20.19
N ASP A 334 -20.38 2.45 19.21
CA ASP A 334 -19.26 3.24 18.75
C ASP A 334 -19.74 4.53 18.10
N ASN A 335 -18.89 5.57 18.21
CA ASN A 335 -19.18 6.82 17.54
C ASN A 335 -19.25 6.62 16.02
N GLY A 336 -20.37 6.99 15.43
CA GLY A 336 -20.65 6.87 14.01
C GLY A 336 -21.33 8.11 13.44
N ALA A 337 -21.36 8.20 12.13
CA ALA A 337 -22.09 9.23 11.40
C ALA A 337 -22.91 8.57 10.31
N CYS A 338 -24.16 8.96 10.16
CA CYS A 338 -25.03 8.43 9.13
C CYS A 338 -25.95 9.50 8.52
N PHE A 339 -26.46 9.21 7.33
CA PHE A 339 -27.56 9.93 6.70
C PHE A 339 -28.79 9.04 6.71
N VAL A 340 -29.92 9.63 7.02
CA VAL A 340 -31.22 8.97 6.91
C VAL A 340 -32.00 9.65 5.79
N THR A 341 -32.36 8.86 4.78
CA THR A 341 -33.17 9.29 3.63
C THR A 341 -34.53 8.62 3.70
N LEU A 342 -35.56 9.41 3.58
CA LEU A 342 -36.92 8.95 3.41
C LEU A 342 -37.37 9.21 1.96
N ASN A 343 -37.90 8.21 1.30
CA ASN A 343 -38.51 8.36 -0.02
C ASN A 343 -39.98 8.02 0.05
N LYS A 344 -40.79 8.72 -0.77
CA LYS A 344 -42.21 8.46 -0.98
C LYS A 344 -42.44 8.17 -2.45
N ASP A 345 -42.99 7.01 -2.81
CA ASP A 345 -43.20 6.60 -4.19
C ASP A 345 -41.90 6.72 -5.06
N GLY A 346 -40.78 6.36 -4.46
CA GLY A 346 -39.44 6.46 -5.08
C GLY A 346 -38.86 7.87 -5.16
N ASN A 347 -39.58 8.92 -4.72
CA ASN A 347 -39.10 10.29 -4.72
C ASN A 347 -38.59 10.72 -3.34
N LEU A 348 -37.56 11.56 -3.30
CA LEU A 348 -37.02 12.09 -2.05
C LEU A 348 -38.12 12.80 -1.24
N ARG A 349 -38.30 12.40 0.05
CA ARG A 349 -39.25 12.96 1.01
C ARG A 349 -38.58 13.62 2.20
N GLY A 350 -37.33 13.28 2.48
CA GLY A 350 -36.53 13.91 3.52
C GLY A 350 -35.15 13.25 3.57
N CYS A 351 -34.10 14.04 3.85
CA CYS A 351 -32.75 13.52 3.99
C CYS A 351 -31.93 14.42 4.91
N ILE A 352 -31.54 13.88 6.07
CA ILE A 352 -30.70 14.59 7.05
C ILE A 352 -29.62 13.61 7.55
N GLY A 353 -28.43 14.13 7.82
CA GLY A 353 -27.36 13.32 8.36
C GLY A 353 -26.28 14.11 9.06
N SER A 354 -25.34 13.37 9.58
CA SER A 354 -24.13 13.85 10.24
C SER A 354 -22.90 13.51 9.40
N ILE A 355 -21.91 14.42 9.37
CA ILE A 355 -20.65 14.23 8.63
C ILE A 355 -19.52 13.79 9.57
N GLN A 356 -19.71 13.98 10.87
CA GLN A 356 -18.71 13.68 11.91
C GLN A 356 -19.27 12.68 12.91
N ALA A 357 -18.49 11.65 13.20
CA ALA A 357 -18.78 10.65 14.23
C ALA A 357 -18.45 11.21 15.63
N HIS A 358 -19.38 11.95 16.22
CA HIS A 358 -19.20 12.59 17.53
C HIS A 358 -20.08 11.98 18.63
N ARG A 359 -20.93 11.01 18.29
CA ARG A 359 -21.84 10.32 19.20
C ARG A 359 -22.10 8.89 18.74
N PRO A 360 -22.61 8.00 19.60
CA PRO A 360 -22.95 6.63 19.22
C PRO A 360 -23.83 6.55 17.97
N LEU A 361 -23.53 5.59 17.08
CA LEU A 361 -24.25 5.44 15.81
C LEU A 361 -25.75 5.27 15.99
N ILE A 362 -26.20 4.51 17.00
CA ILE A 362 -27.62 4.40 17.34
C ILE A 362 -28.26 5.73 17.64
N THR A 363 -27.57 6.60 18.37
CA THR A 363 -28.10 7.94 18.71
C THR A 363 -28.13 8.81 17.45
N ASP A 364 -27.11 8.72 16.60
CA ASP A 364 -27.04 9.48 15.36
C ASP A 364 -28.15 9.06 14.38
N ALA A 365 -28.38 7.77 14.22
CA ALA A 365 -29.44 7.23 13.37
C ALA A 365 -30.86 7.65 13.85
N ALA A 366 -31.15 7.49 15.13
CA ALA A 366 -32.45 7.85 15.69
C ALA A 366 -32.76 9.36 15.55
N GLU A 367 -31.77 10.21 15.86
CA GLU A 367 -31.97 11.67 15.74
C GLU A 367 -32.07 12.10 14.27
N ASN A 368 -31.24 11.56 13.38
CA ASN A 368 -31.28 11.91 11.96
C ASN A 368 -32.59 11.43 11.30
N ALA A 369 -33.14 10.27 11.71
CA ALA A 369 -34.45 9.80 11.26
C ALA A 369 -35.55 10.78 11.63
N GLY A 370 -35.60 11.19 12.90
CA GLY A 370 -36.54 12.21 13.34
C GLY A 370 -36.38 13.56 12.65
N ARG A 371 -35.13 13.98 12.40
CA ARG A 371 -34.84 15.23 11.69
C ARG A 371 -35.20 15.14 10.19
N ALA A 372 -34.95 14.02 9.53
CA ALA A 372 -35.34 13.82 8.14
C ALA A 372 -36.87 13.87 7.96
N ALA A 373 -37.62 13.30 8.91
CA ALA A 373 -39.08 13.30 8.87
C ALA A 373 -39.69 14.66 9.18
N PHE A 374 -39.14 15.41 10.13
CA PHE A 374 -39.84 16.57 10.71
C PHE A 374 -39.09 17.90 10.59
N ARG A 375 -37.83 17.92 10.22
CA ARG A 375 -36.99 19.13 10.24
C ARG A 375 -36.15 19.34 8.96
N ASP A 376 -36.39 18.59 7.90
CA ASP A 376 -35.80 18.88 6.59
C ASP A 376 -36.53 20.14 6.03
N PRO A 377 -35.79 21.25 5.81
CA PRO A 377 -36.43 22.51 5.39
C PRO A 377 -37.03 22.47 3.98
N ARG A 378 -36.72 21.45 3.21
CA ARG A 378 -37.24 21.26 1.84
C ARG A 378 -38.67 20.72 1.83
N PHE A 379 -39.12 20.13 2.93
CA PHE A 379 -40.40 19.41 3.02
C PHE A 379 -41.22 19.83 4.24
N LYS A 380 -42.54 19.64 4.17
CA LYS A 380 -43.40 19.75 5.36
C LYS A 380 -43.13 18.59 6.33
N PRO A 381 -43.32 18.75 7.63
CA PRO A 381 -43.26 17.64 8.58
C PRO A 381 -44.10 16.45 8.13
N LEU A 382 -43.58 15.25 8.33
CA LEU A 382 -44.23 14.01 7.96
C LEU A 382 -45.53 13.83 8.74
N ALA A 383 -46.63 13.48 8.04
CA ALA A 383 -47.92 13.21 8.64
C ALA A 383 -48.13 11.69 8.85
N ALA A 384 -48.91 11.30 9.86
CA ALA A 384 -49.18 9.91 10.19
C ALA A 384 -49.85 9.13 9.04
N GLU A 385 -50.69 9.86 8.28
CA GLU A 385 -51.40 9.30 7.12
C GLU A 385 -50.47 8.85 6.00
N GLU A 386 -49.30 9.48 5.87
CA GLU A 386 -48.29 9.11 4.87
C GLU A 386 -47.65 7.76 5.18
N LEU A 387 -47.50 7.37 6.46
CA LEU A 387 -46.98 6.08 6.86
C LEU A 387 -47.99 4.93 6.68
N SER A 388 -49.28 5.24 6.86
CA SER A 388 -50.34 4.22 6.76
C SER A 388 -50.60 3.70 5.33
N GLN A 389 -50.09 4.40 4.32
CA GLN A 389 -50.20 4.04 2.90
C GLN A 389 -49.05 3.11 2.44
N HIS A 390 -48.09 2.76 3.30
CA HIS A 390 -46.91 1.95 3.03
C HIS A 390 -45.97 2.45 1.89
N ASP A 391 -46.13 3.74 1.51
CA ASP A 391 -45.41 4.35 0.37
C ASP A 391 -44.08 4.98 0.80
N ILE A 392 -43.77 4.98 2.11
CA ILE A 392 -42.51 5.55 2.63
C ILE A 392 -41.48 4.46 2.86
N THR A 393 -40.33 4.60 2.18
CA THR A 393 -39.16 3.79 2.43
C THR A 393 -38.09 4.57 3.17
N MET A 394 -37.29 3.88 3.99
CA MET A 394 -36.16 4.45 4.73
C MET A 394 -34.85 3.83 4.27
N HIS A 395 -33.89 4.66 3.97
CA HIS A 395 -32.52 4.26 3.71
C HIS A 395 -31.57 4.90 4.72
N ILE A 396 -30.68 4.13 5.33
CA ILE A 396 -29.64 4.61 6.24
C ILE A 396 -28.28 4.36 5.60
N SER A 397 -27.54 5.44 5.29
CA SER A 397 -26.18 5.39 4.80
C SER A 397 -25.22 5.73 5.94
N VAL A 398 -24.37 4.78 6.33
CA VAL A 398 -23.36 4.93 7.37
C VAL A 398 -22.02 5.29 6.74
N LEU A 399 -21.37 6.33 7.25
CA LEU A 399 -20.05 6.74 6.82
C LEU A 399 -19.02 5.82 7.48
N SER A 400 -18.12 5.29 6.66
CA SER A 400 -16.96 4.58 7.19
C SER A 400 -16.06 5.55 7.97
N PRO A 401 -15.13 5.06 8.83
CA PRO A 401 -14.12 5.91 9.42
C PRO A 401 -13.33 6.67 8.33
N GLN A 402 -12.80 7.85 8.62
CA GLN A 402 -12.02 8.67 7.68
C GLN A 402 -10.58 8.21 7.63
N VAL A 403 -10.04 7.93 6.43
CA VAL A 403 -8.63 7.56 6.23
C VAL A 403 -7.86 8.76 5.69
N PRO A 404 -6.74 9.15 6.32
CA PRO A 404 -5.90 10.20 5.79
C PRO A 404 -5.34 9.82 4.43
N MET A 405 -5.35 10.78 3.49
CA MET A 405 -4.73 10.65 2.18
C MET A 405 -3.31 11.21 2.23
N ASN A 406 -2.38 10.47 1.64
CA ASN A 406 -1.00 10.92 1.50
C ASN A 406 -0.78 11.40 0.06
N PHE A 407 -0.33 12.64 -0.11
CA PHE A 407 -0.12 13.25 -1.41
C PHE A 407 1.01 14.27 -1.36
N SER A 408 1.69 14.45 -2.48
CA SER A 408 2.81 15.40 -2.64
C SER A 408 2.41 16.70 -3.33
N SER A 409 1.27 16.71 -4.02
CA SER A 409 0.75 17.86 -4.76
C SER A 409 -0.75 17.76 -4.94
N GLU A 410 -1.40 18.85 -5.40
CA GLU A 410 -2.80 18.83 -5.78
C GLU A 410 -3.10 17.79 -6.87
N ALA A 411 -2.27 17.75 -7.92
CA ALA A 411 -2.44 16.79 -9.00
C ALA A 411 -2.34 15.34 -8.51
N ASP A 412 -1.44 15.07 -7.57
CA ASP A 412 -1.29 13.77 -6.93
C ASP A 412 -2.54 13.41 -6.11
N LEU A 413 -3.07 14.32 -5.29
CA LEU A 413 -4.31 14.10 -4.53
C LEU A 413 -5.48 13.81 -5.48
N VAL A 414 -5.66 14.64 -6.50
CA VAL A 414 -6.77 14.49 -7.47
C VAL A 414 -6.68 13.14 -8.20
N SER A 415 -5.47 12.70 -8.57
CA SER A 415 -5.27 11.40 -9.23
C SER A 415 -5.64 10.18 -8.37
N GLN A 416 -5.70 10.35 -7.04
CA GLN A 416 -6.05 9.29 -6.09
C GLN A 416 -7.56 9.22 -5.81
N LEU A 417 -8.36 10.20 -6.26
CA LEU A 417 -9.80 10.22 -6.05
C LEU A 417 -10.49 9.16 -6.92
N ARG A 418 -11.50 8.49 -6.35
CA ARG A 418 -12.29 7.45 -7.03
C ARG A 418 -13.71 7.96 -7.28
N PRO A 419 -14.02 8.38 -8.52
CA PRO A 419 -15.35 8.85 -8.85
C PRO A 419 -16.44 7.83 -8.48
N GLY A 420 -17.53 8.30 -7.92
CA GLY A 420 -18.67 7.50 -7.49
C GLY A 420 -18.50 6.77 -6.15
N LEU A 421 -17.28 6.72 -5.60
CA LEU A 421 -16.98 5.91 -4.42
C LEU A 421 -16.52 6.74 -3.22
N ASP A 422 -15.62 7.71 -3.44
CA ASP A 422 -15.01 8.48 -2.34
C ASP A 422 -15.88 9.64 -1.88
N GLY A 423 -16.18 9.69 -0.57
CA GLY A 423 -16.40 10.95 0.12
C GLY A 423 -15.05 11.54 0.52
N VAL A 424 -14.92 12.86 0.45
CA VAL A 424 -13.65 13.54 0.70
C VAL A 424 -13.82 14.66 1.72
N VAL A 425 -12.94 14.67 2.70
CA VAL A 425 -12.74 15.79 3.63
C VAL A 425 -11.47 16.51 3.23
N LEU A 426 -11.57 17.82 3.01
CA LEU A 426 -10.42 18.70 2.78
C LEU A 426 -10.31 19.67 3.94
N GLN A 427 -9.13 19.86 4.48
CA GLN A 427 -8.85 20.83 5.55
C GLN A 427 -7.53 21.55 5.28
N ASP A 428 -7.56 22.86 5.49
CA ASP A 428 -6.35 23.67 5.59
C ASP A 428 -6.55 24.71 6.71
N GLN A 429 -5.75 24.59 7.77
CA GLN A 429 -5.88 25.37 9.00
C GLN A 429 -7.29 25.23 9.60
N ASP A 430 -8.03 26.35 9.70
CA ASP A 430 -9.40 26.43 10.22
C ASP A 430 -10.50 26.20 9.16
N LYS A 431 -10.10 26.12 7.88
CA LYS A 431 -11.02 25.93 6.76
C LYS A 431 -11.22 24.46 6.46
N ARG A 432 -12.47 24.05 6.37
CA ARG A 432 -12.81 22.63 6.13
C ARG A 432 -14.01 22.49 5.20
N GLY A 433 -13.86 21.61 4.21
CA GLY A 433 -14.94 21.20 3.29
C GLY A 433 -15.12 19.68 3.31
N VAL A 434 -16.34 19.23 3.08
CA VAL A 434 -16.67 17.79 2.99
C VAL A 434 -17.62 17.56 1.83
N PHE A 435 -17.30 16.61 0.98
CA PHE A 435 -18.20 16.08 -0.04
C PHE A 435 -18.51 14.62 0.23
N LEU A 436 -19.78 14.26 0.09
CA LEU A 436 -20.25 12.87 0.11
C LEU A 436 -20.04 12.21 -1.26
N PRO A 437 -19.98 10.87 -1.33
CA PRO A 437 -19.86 10.16 -2.61
C PRO A 437 -20.92 10.53 -3.65
N VAL A 438 -22.14 10.81 -3.23
CA VAL A 438 -23.25 11.20 -4.12
C VAL A 438 -22.93 12.47 -4.95
N VAL A 439 -22.00 13.30 -4.52
CA VAL A 439 -21.60 14.51 -5.26
C VAL A 439 -20.95 14.18 -6.61
N TRP A 440 -20.39 12.98 -6.75
CA TRP A 440 -19.85 12.50 -8.02
C TRP A 440 -20.89 12.41 -9.15
N GLU A 441 -22.16 12.23 -8.82
CA GLU A 441 -23.26 12.24 -9.82
C GLU A 441 -23.37 13.59 -10.52
N GLN A 442 -23.03 14.68 -9.84
CA GLN A 442 -23.07 16.04 -10.37
C GLN A 442 -21.69 16.52 -10.89
N LEU A 443 -20.62 16.02 -10.31
CA LEU A 443 -19.24 16.40 -10.57
C LEU A 443 -18.39 15.14 -10.84
N PRO A 444 -18.55 14.47 -11.98
CA PRO A 444 -17.89 13.19 -12.27
C PRO A 444 -16.38 13.31 -12.51
N GLU A 445 -15.89 14.51 -12.88
CA GLU A 445 -14.48 14.74 -13.16
C GLU A 445 -13.71 15.08 -11.87
N PRO A 446 -12.63 14.33 -11.53
CA PRO A 446 -11.91 14.51 -10.26
C PRO A 446 -11.38 15.92 -10.01
N GLN A 447 -10.88 16.58 -11.05
CA GLN A 447 -10.36 17.95 -10.93
C GLN A 447 -11.50 18.95 -10.64
N GLU A 448 -12.65 18.78 -11.25
CA GLU A 448 -13.81 19.64 -11.04
C GLU A 448 -14.39 19.40 -9.63
N PHE A 449 -14.55 18.13 -9.23
CA PHE A 449 -14.95 17.75 -7.89
C PHE A 449 -14.07 18.39 -6.83
N PHE A 450 -12.74 18.31 -6.98
CA PHE A 450 -11.80 18.87 -6.02
C PHE A 450 -11.84 20.40 -5.98
N THR A 451 -11.97 21.06 -7.12
CA THR A 451 -12.12 22.52 -7.20
C THR A 451 -13.37 22.98 -6.45
N HIS A 452 -14.50 22.31 -6.63
CA HIS A 452 -15.73 22.59 -5.90
C HIS A 452 -15.62 22.27 -4.41
N LEU A 453 -14.84 21.25 -4.02
CA LEU A 453 -14.57 20.94 -2.62
C LEU A 453 -13.73 22.05 -1.96
N LYS A 454 -12.75 22.64 -2.65
CA LYS A 454 -12.01 23.82 -2.17
C LYS A 454 -12.95 24.99 -1.92
N ARG A 455 -13.85 25.32 -2.85
CA ARG A 455 -14.86 26.36 -2.67
C ARG A 455 -15.75 26.10 -1.45
N LYS A 456 -16.17 24.84 -1.26
CA LYS A 456 -16.97 24.44 -0.09
C LYS A 456 -16.20 24.60 1.22
N ALA A 457 -14.89 24.40 1.20
CA ALA A 457 -14.01 24.66 2.33
C ALA A 457 -13.77 26.16 2.58
N GLY A 458 -14.22 27.05 1.69
CA GLY A 458 -13.92 28.48 1.75
C GLY A 458 -12.51 28.82 1.29
N LEU A 459 -11.93 27.98 0.43
CA LEU A 459 -10.62 28.15 -0.18
C LEU A 459 -10.77 28.62 -1.63
N PRO A 460 -9.85 29.46 -2.16
CA PRO A 460 -9.77 29.80 -3.58
C PRO A 460 -9.52 28.57 -4.47
N ASP A 461 -9.91 28.65 -5.75
CA ASP A 461 -9.75 27.55 -6.70
C ASP A 461 -8.28 27.15 -6.94
N ASP A 462 -7.38 28.12 -6.91
CA ASP A 462 -5.94 27.98 -7.08
C ASP A 462 -5.18 27.77 -5.75
N HIS A 463 -5.91 27.64 -4.64
CA HIS A 463 -5.28 27.48 -3.33
C HIS A 463 -4.59 26.13 -3.21
N TRP A 464 -3.33 26.16 -2.83
CA TRP A 464 -2.56 24.99 -2.40
C TRP A 464 -1.50 25.43 -1.37
N SER A 465 -1.37 24.68 -0.28
CA SER A 465 -0.37 24.96 0.77
C SER A 465 0.24 23.65 1.30
N ALA A 466 1.36 23.77 2.00
CA ALA A 466 2.02 22.64 2.65
C ALA A 466 1.23 22.07 3.85
N THR A 467 0.20 22.79 4.32
CA THR A 467 -0.65 22.42 5.46
C THR A 467 -1.98 21.78 5.06
N VAL A 468 -2.23 21.63 3.73
CA VAL A 468 -3.41 20.95 3.23
C VAL A 468 -3.41 19.49 3.69
N GLN A 469 -4.52 19.07 4.25
CA GLN A 469 -4.81 17.70 4.66
C GLN A 469 -6.08 17.23 3.99
N ALA A 470 -6.13 15.95 3.61
CA ALA A 470 -7.32 15.34 3.07
C ALA A 470 -7.54 13.94 3.67
N TRP A 471 -8.80 13.60 3.82
CA TRP A 471 -9.23 12.25 4.20
C TRP A 471 -10.30 11.78 3.23
N ARG A 472 -10.31 10.49 2.97
CA ARG A 472 -11.40 9.85 2.24
C ARG A 472 -12.18 8.91 3.13
N TYR A 473 -13.41 8.63 2.74
CA TYR A 473 -14.31 7.67 3.36
C TYR A 473 -15.26 7.13 2.30
N VAL A 474 -15.96 6.05 2.61
CA VAL A 474 -17.05 5.52 1.79
C VAL A 474 -18.34 5.50 2.58
N THR A 475 -19.46 5.32 1.91
CA THR A 475 -20.76 5.13 2.55
C THR A 475 -21.30 3.75 2.22
N GLU A 476 -21.77 3.04 3.24
CA GLU A 476 -22.48 1.77 3.12
C GLU A 476 -23.90 1.94 3.58
N GLY A 477 -24.86 1.32 2.93
CA GLY A 477 -26.26 1.55 3.19
C GLY A 477 -27.09 0.31 3.43
N VAL A 478 -28.22 0.50 4.12
CA VAL A 478 -29.31 -0.49 4.27
C VAL A 478 -30.64 0.19 3.98
N SER A 479 -31.56 -0.56 3.38
CA SER A 479 -32.89 -0.08 3.00
C SER A 479 -33.99 -0.90 3.67
N SER A 480 -35.08 -0.25 4.05
CA SER A 480 -36.28 -0.94 4.54
C SER A 480 -36.94 -1.82 3.48
N GLU A 481 -36.66 -1.56 2.20
CA GLU A 481 -37.13 -2.40 1.07
C GLU A 481 -36.46 -3.78 1.02
N GLU A 482 -35.28 -3.91 1.64
CA GLU A 482 -34.49 -5.15 1.70
C GLU A 482 -34.85 -6.02 2.92
N MET A 483 -35.81 -5.60 3.74
CA MET A 483 -36.24 -6.33 4.94
C MET A 483 -37.27 -7.41 4.60
N ASP A 484 -37.15 -8.57 5.25
CA ASP A 484 -38.08 -9.71 5.07
C ASP A 484 -39.56 -9.36 5.32
N ASN A 485 -39.85 -8.33 6.13
CA ASN A 485 -41.19 -7.88 6.52
C ASN A 485 -41.34 -6.37 6.21
N ALA A 486 -41.06 -5.94 5.00
CA ALA A 486 -41.13 -4.52 4.60
C ALA A 486 -42.54 -3.89 4.86
N ASP A 487 -43.59 -4.67 4.70
CA ASP A 487 -44.98 -4.23 4.94
C ASP A 487 -45.28 -3.92 6.40
N GLU A 488 -44.54 -4.52 7.35
CA GLU A 488 -44.70 -4.31 8.79
C GLU A 488 -43.73 -3.25 9.37
N PHE A 489 -42.88 -2.69 8.52
CA PHE A 489 -41.78 -1.82 8.94
C PHE A 489 -42.25 -0.61 9.76
N TRP A 490 -43.41 -0.01 9.42
CA TRP A 490 -43.99 1.14 10.09
C TRP A 490 -45.03 0.79 11.16
N THR A 491 -45.17 -0.48 11.52
CA THR A 491 -46.09 -0.87 12.62
C THR A 491 -45.37 -0.74 13.98
N PRO A 492 -46.01 -0.12 15.00
CA PRO A 492 -45.46 -0.11 16.35
C PRO A 492 -45.29 -1.53 16.88
N SER A 493 -44.07 -1.90 17.30
CA SER A 493 -43.78 -3.16 17.98
C SER A 493 -44.19 -3.14 19.46
#